data_074889cf19129a0032413a96834a58cb
#
_entry.id   074889cf19129a0032413a96834a58cb
#
_cell.length_a   1.000
_cell.length_b   1.000
_cell.length_c   1.000
_cell.angle_alpha   90.00
_cell.angle_beta   90.00
_cell.angle_gamma   90.00
#
_symmetry.space_group_name_H-M   'P 1'
#
loop_
_entity.id
_entity.type
_entity.pdbx_description
1 polymer ?
#
loop_
_entity_poly.entity_id
_entity_poly.type
_entity_poly.pdbx_seq_one_letter_code
_entity_poly.pdbx_strand_id
1 'polypeptide(L)'
;MICVEIWSNRPDFCKMLEPLHPLLRQAFDPERFLRLGQQVLQDAFQHLQDSQEKKRERSMPWTAPEEERRFWEERLSAPEGLVPLLNLVSERSNRLQDPRYMGHQVAVPFPDGALVGLITDLLNNGGAVYEMGPTNSAMEDVLMARIGQMLGLPAGCGGILCHGGTLANLVALLAARRSAGKEGVDVWSDGDDGLGAVLVSEQAHYCVDRAVRIMGWGTEGVGLVETDDRHRMTRAGMEKAMLAMEKKGRRVTAVVGSSCTTSSGAFDNLEWVADFAAQHGLWFHVDGAHGAPAAFSERHKHLLSGMERADSVAMDFHKIMGIPALCTGLFFRGQEMSFLPFTQSAEYLWSDAEDPEWWNFGKRTFECTKRMLSTRVAAVLEEYGPEIWGVLVDRLFGLGQALAELIVQRSKAGWQLAMEPEGNIVCFRYLPGDFTDTEAENAFTSNLRQKHLEQGPQYIVQTRFNGKVWLRCTLMNPLTEAEDMAALLDRLEVLAQEVQR
;
A
#
# COMPACT_ATOMS: atom_id res chain seq x y z
N MET A 1 -54.97 16.30 -0.53
CA MET A 1 -55.98 15.60 0.31
C MET A 1 -56.58 14.34 -0.36
N ILE A 2 -56.25 13.97 -1.57
CA ILE A 2 -56.84 12.81 -2.29
C ILE A 2 -55.94 11.54 -2.15
N CYS A 3 -54.68 11.65 -1.81
CA CYS A 3 -53.79 10.50 -1.65
C CYS A 3 -53.86 9.77 -0.28
N VAL A 4 -54.44 10.37 0.74
CA VAL A 4 -54.49 9.77 2.08
C VAL A 4 -55.68 8.82 2.24
N GLU A 5 -56.80 9.02 1.49
CA GLU A 5 -57.97 8.16 1.59
C GLU A 5 -57.91 6.80 0.88
N ILE A 6 -56.94 6.63 -0.04
CA ILE A 6 -56.79 5.34 -0.79
C ILE A 6 -56.10 4.27 0.11
N TRP A 7 -55.42 4.66 1.15
CA TRP A 7 -54.66 3.76 2.01
C TRP A 7 -55.43 3.31 3.26
N SER A 8 -56.46 4.05 3.70
CA SER A 8 -57.23 3.75 4.93
C SER A 8 -58.21 2.58 4.77
N ASN A 9 -58.51 2.12 3.55
CA ASN A 9 -59.50 1.08 3.27
C ASN A 9 -58.93 -0.27 2.80
N ARG A 10 -57.62 -0.55 3.08
CA ARG A 10 -57.04 -1.88 2.92
C ARG A 10 -56.84 -2.54 4.31
N PRO A 11 -57.76 -3.43 4.72
CA PRO A 11 -57.74 -4.01 6.08
C PRO A 11 -56.57 -4.94 6.41
N ASP A 12 -55.67 -5.24 5.48
CA ASP A 12 -54.68 -6.29 5.65
C ASP A 12 -53.26 -5.96 5.20
N PHE A 13 -52.85 -4.68 5.17
CA PHE A 13 -51.46 -4.35 4.83
C PHE A 13 -50.44 -4.95 5.79
N CYS A 14 -50.78 -5.09 7.10
CA CYS A 14 -49.96 -5.78 8.09
C CYS A 14 -49.89 -7.30 7.88
N LYS A 15 -50.79 -7.90 7.10
CA LYS A 15 -50.75 -9.34 6.83
C LYS A 15 -50.07 -9.70 5.49
N MET A 16 -49.59 -8.68 4.74
CA MET A 16 -48.87 -8.91 3.48
C MET A 16 -47.38 -9.25 3.65
N LEU A 17 -46.78 -8.98 4.82
CA LEU A 17 -45.42 -9.39 5.13
C LEU A 17 -45.46 -10.79 5.76
N GLU A 18 -44.87 -11.73 5.08
CA GLU A 18 -44.62 -13.05 5.67
C GLU A 18 -43.78 -12.91 6.95
N PRO A 19 -44.00 -13.76 7.95
CA PRO A 19 -43.13 -13.78 9.15
C PRO A 19 -41.68 -13.93 8.76
N LEU A 20 -40.77 -13.20 9.44
CA LEU A 20 -39.35 -13.27 9.18
C LEU A 20 -38.88 -14.73 9.19
N HIS A 21 -38.23 -15.16 8.11
CA HIS A 21 -37.74 -16.53 7.97
C HIS A 21 -36.78 -16.90 9.11
N PRO A 22 -36.82 -18.11 9.68
CA PRO A 22 -35.96 -18.50 10.80
C PRO A 22 -34.47 -18.29 10.57
N LEU A 23 -33.95 -18.52 9.34
CA LEU A 23 -32.55 -18.23 9.00
C LEU A 23 -32.20 -16.76 9.11
N LEU A 24 -33.12 -15.85 8.72
CA LEU A 24 -32.90 -14.41 8.89
C LEU A 24 -32.89 -14.01 10.36
N ARG A 25 -33.79 -14.58 11.19
CA ARG A 25 -33.77 -14.35 12.64
C ARG A 25 -32.44 -14.77 13.24
N GLN A 26 -31.93 -15.96 12.86
CA GLN A 26 -30.64 -16.46 13.30
C GLN A 26 -29.48 -15.58 12.82
N ALA A 27 -29.53 -15.09 11.56
CA ALA A 27 -28.45 -14.28 10.99
C ALA A 27 -28.34 -12.90 11.65
N PHE A 28 -29.45 -12.34 12.14
CA PHE A 28 -29.52 -11.02 12.80
C PHE A 28 -29.65 -11.12 14.33
N ASP A 29 -29.38 -12.28 14.93
CA ASP A 29 -29.46 -12.49 16.38
C ASP A 29 -28.25 -11.88 17.11
N PRO A 30 -28.43 -10.84 17.94
CA PRO A 30 -27.34 -10.19 18.65
C PRO A 30 -26.69 -11.10 19.72
N GLU A 31 -27.44 -12.01 20.33
CA GLU A 31 -26.89 -12.95 21.31
C GLU A 31 -25.98 -13.99 20.64
N ARG A 32 -26.38 -14.43 19.45
CA ARG A 32 -25.51 -15.28 18.61
C ARG A 32 -24.24 -14.54 18.22
N PHE A 33 -24.35 -13.28 17.80
CA PHE A 33 -23.18 -12.44 17.49
C PHE A 33 -22.23 -12.33 18.67
N LEU A 34 -22.74 -12.01 19.87
CA LEU A 34 -21.92 -11.91 21.08
C LEU A 34 -21.20 -13.22 21.40
N ARG A 35 -21.90 -14.35 21.38
CA ARG A 35 -21.34 -15.66 21.70
C ARG A 35 -20.23 -16.08 20.72
N LEU A 36 -20.44 -15.89 19.41
CA LEU A 36 -19.43 -16.18 18.39
C LEU A 36 -18.26 -15.22 18.47
N GLY A 37 -18.54 -13.93 18.73
CA GLY A 37 -17.52 -12.89 18.85
C GLY A 37 -16.55 -13.15 20.00
N GLN A 38 -17.06 -13.60 21.17
CA GLN A 38 -16.22 -13.96 22.31
C GLN A 38 -15.25 -15.10 21.96
N GLN A 39 -15.72 -16.12 21.26
CA GLN A 39 -14.87 -17.23 20.85
C GLN A 39 -13.84 -16.79 19.80
N VAL A 40 -14.26 -16.07 18.75
CA VAL A 40 -13.35 -15.56 17.71
C VAL A 40 -12.28 -14.65 18.30
N LEU A 41 -12.63 -13.79 19.26
CA LEU A 41 -11.66 -12.92 19.93
C LEU A 41 -10.63 -13.73 20.75
N GLN A 42 -11.07 -14.79 21.45
CA GLN A 42 -10.16 -15.68 22.18
C GLN A 42 -9.20 -16.41 21.24
N ASP A 43 -9.70 -16.92 20.10
CA ASP A 43 -8.90 -17.63 19.09
C ASP A 43 -7.91 -16.66 18.42
N ALA A 44 -8.33 -15.42 18.13
CA ALA A 44 -7.46 -14.37 17.60
C ALA A 44 -6.34 -13.97 18.55
N PHE A 45 -6.65 -13.84 19.87
CA PHE A 45 -5.65 -13.62 20.91
C PHE A 45 -4.61 -14.74 20.93
N GLN A 46 -5.04 -16.00 20.91
CA GLN A 46 -4.12 -17.14 20.90
C GLN A 46 -3.25 -17.15 19.64
N HIS A 47 -3.83 -16.86 18.46
CA HIS A 47 -3.08 -16.72 17.21
C HIS A 47 -2.02 -15.62 17.28
N LEU A 48 -2.36 -14.45 17.83
CA LEU A 48 -1.45 -13.33 18.03
C LEU A 48 -0.27 -13.73 18.93
N GLN A 49 -0.57 -14.30 20.09
CA GLN A 49 0.43 -14.75 21.07
C GLN A 49 1.36 -15.80 20.46
N ASP A 50 0.81 -16.85 19.85
CA ASP A 50 1.58 -17.93 19.22
C ASP A 50 2.50 -17.42 18.11
N SER A 51 2.04 -16.40 17.36
CA SER A 51 2.84 -15.77 16.29
C SER A 51 4.00 -14.97 16.88
N GLN A 52 3.77 -14.11 17.86
CA GLN A 52 4.79 -13.27 18.49
C GLN A 52 5.83 -14.11 19.25
N GLU A 53 5.41 -15.18 19.90
CA GLU A 53 6.26 -16.12 20.63
C GLU A 53 6.93 -17.17 19.71
N LYS A 54 6.74 -17.11 18.38
CA LYS A 54 7.34 -18.00 17.38
C LYS A 54 7.01 -19.49 17.63
N LYS A 55 5.83 -19.78 18.20
CA LYS A 55 5.42 -21.16 18.54
C LYS A 55 5.14 -22.03 17.32
N ARG A 56 4.89 -21.44 16.17
CA ARG A 56 4.69 -22.17 14.93
C ARG A 56 6.02 -22.40 14.23
N GLU A 57 6.12 -23.47 13.47
CA GLU A 57 7.34 -23.85 12.76
C GLU A 57 7.80 -22.77 11.77
N ARG A 58 6.85 -22.10 11.07
CA ARG A 58 7.11 -21.13 10.01
C ARG A 58 6.25 -19.89 10.16
N SER A 59 6.80 -18.75 9.76
CA SER A 59 6.05 -17.48 9.64
C SER A 59 5.12 -17.46 8.41
N MET A 60 5.42 -18.28 7.38
CA MET A 60 4.59 -18.50 6.20
C MET A 60 4.37 -20.01 6.00
N PRO A 61 3.14 -20.51 6.15
CA PRO A 61 2.82 -21.92 5.88
C PRO A 61 2.73 -22.15 4.37
N TRP A 62 3.86 -22.46 3.75
CA TRP A 62 3.92 -22.70 2.31
C TRP A 62 3.23 -24.01 1.93
N THR A 63 2.32 -23.92 0.97
CA THR A 63 1.67 -25.04 0.29
C THR A 63 1.69 -24.75 -1.22
N ALA A 64 1.82 -25.77 -2.05
CA ALA A 64 1.77 -25.58 -3.50
C ALA A 64 0.40 -25.03 -3.92
N PRO A 65 0.33 -24.08 -4.89
CA PRO A 65 -0.93 -23.40 -5.23
C PRO A 65 -2.08 -24.33 -5.59
N GLU A 66 -1.81 -25.41 -6.33
CA GLU A 66 -2.83 -26.38 -6.73
C GLU A 66 -3.31 -27.28 -5.58
N GLU A 67 -2.46 -27.50 -4.58
CA GLU A 67 -2.82 -28.21 -3.37
C GLU A 67 -3.68 -27.34 -2.46
N GLU A 68 -3.29 -26.07 -2.28
CA GLU A 68 -4.08 -25.09 -1.52
C GLU A 68 -5.48 -24.90 -2.14
N ARG A 69 -5.56 -24.80 -3.45
CA ARG A 69 -6.81 -24.69 -4.19
C ARG A 69 -7.70 -25.90 -3.94
N ARG A 70 -7.18 -27.13 -4.07
CA ARG A 70 -7.95 -28.36 -3.82
C ARG A 70 -8.47 -28.43 -2.39
N PHE A 71 -7.63 -28.06 -1.42
CA PHE A 71 -8.05 -28.00 -0.02
C PHE A 71 -9.29 -27.11 0.16
N TRP A 72 -9.30 -25.91 -0.45
CA TRP A 72 -10.44 -25.00 -0.31
C TRP A 72 -11.67 -25.46 -1.11
N GLU A 73 -11.51 -26.12 -2.25
CA GLU A 73 -12.62 -26.75 -2.99
C GLU A 73 -13.34 -27.80 -2.14
N GLU A 74 -12.59 -28.68 -1.49
CA GLU A 74 -13.12 -29.70 -0.58
C GLU A 74 -13.78 -29.06 0.65
N ARG A 75 -13.08 -28.14 1.30
CA ARG A 75 -13.55 -27.52 2.54
C ARG A 75 -14.85 -26.71 2.36
N LEU A 76 -14.96 -25.96 1.27
CA LEU A 76 -16.16 -25.15 0.99
C LEU A 76 -17.33 -25.99 0.51
N SER A 77 -17.12 -27.24 0.06
CA SER A 77 -18.20 -28.16 -0.30
C SER A 77 -18.91 -28.78 0.91
N ALA A 78 -18.25 -28.77 2.10
CA ALA A 78 -18.77 -29.31 3.35
C ALA A 78 -18.66 -28.29 4.49
N PRO A 79 -19.59 -27.31 4.60
CA PRO A 79 -19.53 -26.24 5.60
C PRO A 79 -19.64 -26.75 7.04
N GLU A 80 -18.72 -26.35 7.94
CA GLU A 80 -18.72 -26.71 9.37
C GLU A 80 -19.06 -25.53 10.29
N GLY A 81 -19.29 -24.36 9.73
CA GLY A 81 -19.63 -23.13 10.44
C GLY A 81 -18.52 -22.09 10.48
N LEU A 82 -18.82 -20.92 11.06
CA LEU A 82 -17.98 -19.74 11.02
C LEU A 82 -16.67 -19.94 11.78
N VAL A 83 -16.71 -20.41 13.03
CA VAL A 83 -15.51 -20.50 13.89
C VAL A 83 -14.47 -21.49 13.32
N PRO A 84 -14.84 -22.72 12.93
CA PRO A 84 -13.91 -23.63 12.26
C PRO A 84 -13.31 -23.05 10.98
N LEU A 85 -14.10 -22.32 10.19
CA LEU A 85 -13.59 -21.66 8.99
C LEU A 85 -12.52 -20.62 9.33
N LEU A 86 -12.78 -19.74 10.32
CA LEU A 86 -11.84 -18.69 10.72
C LEU A 86 -10.54 -19.27 11.30
N ASN A 87 -10.62 -20.36 12.04
CA ASN A 87 -9.45 -21.06 12.56
C ASN A 87 -8.59 -21.62 11.42
N LEU A 88 -9.21 -22.28 10.43
CA LEU A 88 -8.49 -22.74 9.23
C LEU A 88 -7.84 -21.59 8.46
N VAL A 89 -8.54 -20.46 8.28
CA VAL A 89 -7.98 -19.28 7.64
C VAL A 89 -6.76 -18.77 8.41
N SER A 90 -6.83 -18.70 9.75
CA SER A 90 -5.71 -18.26 10.58
C SER A 90 -4.51 -19.21 10.52
N GLU A 91 -4.75 -20.52 10.48
CA GLU A 91 -3.70 -21.55 10.41
C GLU A 91 -2.96 -21.50 9.08
N ARG A 92 -3.66 -21.29 7.98
CA ARG A 92 -3.12 -21.33 6.60
C ARG A 92 -2.65 -19.98 6.09
N SER A 93 -2.90 -18.89 6.83
CA SER A 93 -2.47 -17.54 6.44
C SER A 93 -1.05 -17.22 6.90
N ASN A 94 -0.43 -16.24 6.22
CA ASN A 94 0.84 -15.65 6.64
C ASN A 94 0.72 -15.06 8.05
N ARG A 95 1.69 -15.35 8.88
CA ARG A 95 1.77 -14.84 10.25
C ARG A 95 2.59 -13.56 10.28
N LEU A 96 1.96 -12.44 9.92
CA LEU A 96 2.64 -11.14 9.89
C LEU A 96 3.13 -10.70 11.27
N GLN A 97 2.46 -11.16 12.33
CA GLN A 97 2.86 -10.89 13.73
C GLN A 97 4.06 -11.72 14.19
N ASP A 98 4.49 -12.71 13.40
CA ASP A 98 5.71 -13.48 13.66
C ASP A 98 6.94 -12.67 13.25
N PRO A 99 7.90 -12.39 14.16
CA PRO A 99 9.10 -11.62 13.88
C PRO A 99 9.96 -12.17 12.75
N ARG A 100 9.77 -13.44 12.36
CA ARG A 100 10.46 -14.11 11.26
C ARG A 100 9.85 -13.83 9.87
N TYR A 101 8.75 -13.09 9.80
CA TYR A 101 8.20 -12.63 8.51
C TYR A 101 8.92 -11.38 8.04
N MET A 102 9.85 -11.53 7.09
CA MET A 102 10.75 -10.47 6.59
C MET A 102 10.63 -10.26 5.06
N GLY A 103 9.49 -10.63 4.46
CA GLY A 103 9.35 -10.71 3.00
C GLY A 103 8.80 -9.46 2.34
N HIS A 104 7.47 -9.36 2.25
CA HIS A 104 6.79 -8.30 1.51
C HIS A 104 6.64 -7.01 2.32
N GLN A 105 6.40 -5.90 1.59
CA GLN A 105 6.05 -4.58 2.14
C GLN A 105 4.59 -4.56 2.63
N VAL A 106 4.29 -5.38 3.61
CA VAL A 106 2.94 -5.51 4.21
C VAL A 106 3.05 -5.14 5.68
N ALA A 107 2.17 -4.26 6.15
CA ALA A 107 2.15 -3.88 7.56
C ALA A 107 2.04 -5.12 8.46
N VAL A 108 2.78 -5.08 9.56
CA VAL A 108 2.36 -5.80 10.76
C VAL A 108 1.36 -4.88 11.45
N PRO A 109 0.05 -5.18 11.35
CA PRO A 109 -0.95 -4.23 11.85
C PRO A 109 -0.92 -4.17 13.37
N PHE A 110 -1.14 -2.97 13.92
CA PHE A 110 -1.43 -2.85 15.32
C PHE A 110 -2.67 -3.72 15.65
N PRO A 111 -2.63 -4.56 16.68
CA PRO A 111 -3.73 -5.47 17.01
C PRO A 111 -5.07 -4.77 17.20
N ASP A 112 -5.07 -3.55 17.73
CA ASP A 112 -6.26 -2.72 17.93
C ASP A 112 -6.99 -2.40 16.63
N GLY A 113 -6.27 -2.38 15.51
CA GLY A 113 -6.85 -2.21 14.18
C GLY A 113 -7.90 -3.27 13.82
N ALA A 114 -7.80 -4.47 14.41
CA ALA A 114 -8.81 -5.52 14.25
C ALA A 114 -10.11 -5.16 14.98
N LEU A 115 -10.02 -4.54 16.17
CA LEU A 115 -11.18 -4.07 16.93
C LEU A 115 -11.88 -2.92 16.22
N VAL A 116 -11.11 -2.01 15.64
CA VAL A 116 -11.65 -0.93 14.78
C VAL A 116 -12.38 -1.53 13.58
N GLY A 117 -11.80 -2.57 12.95
CA GLY A 117 -12.42 -3.30 11.86
C GLY A 117 -13.77 -3.89 12.25
N LEU A 118 -13.87 -4.53 13.40
CA LEU A 118 -15.12 -5.10 13.93
C LEU A 118 -16.23 -4.04 13.99
N ILE A 119 -15.94 -2.87 14.53
CA ILE A 119 -16.93 -1.79 14.66
C ILE A 119 -17.29 -1.16 13.31
N THR A 120 -16.29 -0.85 12.49
CA THR A 120 -16.53 -0.20 11.19
C THR A 120 -17.27 -1.12 10.21
N ASP A 121 -17.00 -2.42 10.23
CA ASP A 121 -17.69 -3.40 9.38
C ASP A 121 -19.13 -3.65 9.88
N LEU A 122 -19.37 -3.60 11.20
CA LEU A 122 -20.72 -3.69 11.77
C LEU A 122 -21.58 -2.46 11.43
N LEU A 123 -20.99 -1.24 11.53
CA LEU A 123 -21.67 0.01 11.18
C LEU A 123 -21.91 0.13 9.67
N ASN A 124 -20.96 -0.36 8.86
CA ASN A 124 -21.00 -0.38 7.40
C ASN A 124 -21.41 0.97 6.75
N ASN A 125 -20.97 2.09 7.33
CA ASN A 125 -21.24 3.42 6.76
C ASN A 125 -20.37 3.63 5.52
N GLY A 126 -20.99 4.06 4.42
CA GLY A 126 -20.30 4.31 3.16
C GLY A 126 -19.72 5.73 3.08
N GLY A 127 -18.56 5.88 2.42
CA GLY A 127 -17.97 7.18 2.13
C GLY A 127 -18.22 7.62 0.69
N ALA A 128 -19.47 7.87 0.31
CA ALA A 128 -19.83 8.42 -1.00
C ALA A 128 -20.36 9.85 -0.86
N VAL A 129 -21.52 9.98 -0.25
CA VAL A 129 -22.17 11.24 0.10
C VAL A 129 -22.26 11.38 1.62
N TYR A 130 -22.39 12.60 2.10
CA TYR A 130 -22.36 12.92 3.52
C TYR A 130 -23.36 12.09 4.35
N GLU A 131 -24.61 11.97 3.85
CA GLU A 131 -25.70 11.27 4.55
C GLU A 131 -25.44 9.77 4.78
N MET A 132 -24.57 9.14 3.97
CA MET A 132 -24.20 7.74 4.13
C MET A 132 -23.17 7.51 5.25
N GLY A 133 -22.41 8.53 5.63
CA GLY A 133 -21.40 8.42 6.66
C GLY A 133 -20.86 9.77 7.13
N PRO A 134 -21.67 10.58 7.86
CA PRO A 134 -21.30 11.94 8.26
C PRO A 134 -20.00 11.99 9.05
N THR A 135 -19.86 11.10 10.03
CA THR A 135 -18.65 10.99 10.87
C THR A 135 -17.43 10.64 10.04
N ASN A 136 -17.55 9.66 9.13
CA ASN A 136 -16.42 9.25 8.29
C ASN A 136 -15.95 10.39 7.38
N SER A 137 -16.90 11.12 6.77
CA SER A 137 -16.59 12.23 5.86
C SER A 137 -15.87 13.37 6.58
N ALA A 138 -16.41 13.85 7.71
CA ALA A 138 -15.80 14.93 8.46
C ALA A 138 -14.42 14.54 9.05
N MET A 139 -14.31 13.34 9.59
CA MET A 139 -13.05 12.82 10.15
C MET A 139 -11.98 12.70 9.08
N GLU A 140 -12.31 12.19 7.89
CA GLU A 140 -11.35 12.05 6.80
C GLU A 140 -10.79 13.39 6.36
N ASP A 141 -11.64 14.40 6.16
CA ASP A 141 -11.22 15.74 5.74
C ASP A 141 -10.23 16.37 6.74
N VAL A 142 -10.58 16.32 8.03
CA VAL A 142 -9.70 16.81 9.11
C VAL A 142 -8.37 16.05 9.15
N LEU A 143 -8.40 14.72 9.04
CA LEU A 143 -7.20 13.90 9.09
C LEU A 143 -6.28 14.16 7.89
N MET A 144 -6.85 14.28 6.69
CA MET A 144 -6.05 14.50 5.47
C MET A 144 -5.34 15.85 5.51
N ALA A 145 -6.01 16.91 5.98
CA ALA A 145 -5.38 18.22 6.17
C ALA A 145 -4.27 18.17 7.25
N ARG A 146 -4.56 17.55 8.41
CA ARG A 146 -3.60 17.46 9.52
C ARG A 146 -2.36 16.63 9.14
N ILE A 147 -2.55 15.46 8.55
CA ILE A 147 -1.43 14.58 8.17
C ILE A 147 -0.64 15.19 6.99
N GLY A 148 -1.33 15.82 6.02
CA GLY A 148 -0.66 16.55 4.94
C GLY A 148 0.31 17.62 5.45
N GLN A 149 -0.08 18.39 6.48
CA GLN A 149 0.81 19.36 7.13
C GLN A 149 1.98 18.68 7.85
N MET A 150 1.76 17.51 8.47
CA MET A 150 2.85 16.73 9.09
C MET A 150 3.83 16.17 8.05
N LEU A 151 3.38 15.95 6.82
CA LEU A 151 4.24 15.61 5.67
C LEU A 151 5.00 16.83 5.11
N GLY A 152 4.78 18.03 5.64
CA GLY A 152 5.41 19.27 5.19
C GLY A 152 4.63 20.00 4.08
N LEU A 153 3.46 19.54 3.69
CA LEU A 153 2.63 20.25 2.70
C LEU A 153 2.06 21.56 3.30
N PRO A 154 1.74 22.57 2.46
CA PRO A 154 1.29 23.88 2.96
C PRO A 154 -0.07 23.81 3.65
N ALA A 155 -0.42 24.91 4.39
CA ALA A 155 -1.67 25.11 5.13
C ALA A 155 -2.83 25.07 4.17
N GLY A 156 -3.31 24.67 3.43
CA GLY A 156 -4.42 24.52 2.45
C GLY A 156 -4.41 23.14 1.78
N CYS A 157 -3.44 22.33 2.17
CA CYS A 157 -3.38 20.94 1.69
C CYS A 157 -4.61 20.15 2.17
N GLY A 158 -4.94 19.13 1.43
CA GLY A 158 -5.99 18.19 1.74
C GLY A 158 -5.82 16.92 0.96
N GLY A 159 -6.84 16.11 0.87
CA GLY A 159 -6.72 14.86 0.12
C GLY A 159 -7.86 13.90 0.37
N ILE A 160 -7.62 12.65 0.05
CA ILE A 160 -8.57 11.55 0.18
C ILE A 160 -7.88 10.29 0.69
N LEU A 161 -8.62 9.47 1.43
CA LEU A 161 -8.25 8.08 1.67
C LEU A 161 -8.83 7.18 0.56
N CYS A 162 -8.06 6.20 0.12
CA CYS A 162 -8.47 5.24 -0.91
C CYS A 162 -7.91 3.83 -0.64
N HIS A 163 -8.30 2.85 -1.48
CA HIS A 163 -7.94 1.46 -1.32
C HIS A 163 -6.67 1.09 -2.09
N GLY A 164 -5.52 1.58 -1.63
CA GLY A 164 -4.18 1.16 -2.06
C GLY A 164 -3.44 2.17 -2.94
N GLY A 165 -2.09 2.13 -2.85
CA GLY A 165 -1.19 3.03 -3.55
C GLY A 165 -1.34 3.01 -5.07
N THR A 166 -1.70 1.88 -5.67
CA THR A 166 -1.99 1.79 -7.12
C THR A 166 -3.11 2.73 -7.54
N LEU A 167 -4.19 2.79 -6.73
CA LEU A 167 -5.31 3.68 -6.99
C LEU A 167 -4.95 5.13 -6.72
N ALA A 168 -4.23 5.41 -5.64
CA ALA A 168 -3.74 6.74 -5.30
C ALA A 168 -2.87 7.33 -6.43
N ASN A 169 -1.89 6.57 -6.93
CA ASN A 169 -1.04 6.97 -8.05
C ASN A 169 -1.86 7.22 -9.33
N LEU A 170 -2.85 6.38 -9.65
CA LEU A 170 -3.74 6.60 -10.80
C LEU A 170 -4.51 7.93 -10.66
N VAL A 171 -5.12 8.18 -9.51
CA VAL A 171 -5.91 9.38 -9.25
C VAL A 171 -5.03 10.64 -9.30
N ALA A 172 -3.82 10.59 -8.76
CA ALA A 172 -2.84 11.68 -8.86
C ALA A 172 -2.46 11.99 -10.32
N LEU A 173 -2.24 10.96 -11.13
CA LEU A 173 -1.90 11.15 -12.55
C LEU A 173 -3.09 11.60 -13.39
N LEU A 174 -4.32 11.23 -13.02
CA LEU A 174 -5.54 11.80 -13.63
C LEU A 174 -5.65 13.31 -13.33
N ALA A 175 -5.33 13.74 -12.10
CA ALA A 175 -5.26 15.16 -11.75
C ALA A 175 -4.19 15.88 -12.58
N ALA A 176 -2.99 15.30 -12.67
CA ALA A 176 -1.89 15.82 -13.48
C ALA A 176 -2.28 15.97 -14.95
N ARG A 177 -2.93 14.95 -15.54
CA ARG A 177 -3.42 14.97 -16.91
C ARG A 177 -4.36 16.15 -17.16
N ARG A 178 -5.32 16.37 -16.24
CA ARG A 178 -6.29 17.46 -16.38
C ARG A 178 -5.65 18.83 -16.17
N SER A 179 -4.74 18.95 -15.19
CA SER A 179 -3.99 20.20 -14.94
C SER A 179 -3.14 20.64 -16.14
N ALA A 180 -2.60 19.68 -16.90
CA ALA A 180 -1.78 19.94 -18.09
C ALA A 180 -2.60 20.12 -19.38
N GLY A 181 -3.93 20.20 -19.29
CA GLY A 181 -4.83 20.36 -20.43
C GLY A 181 -4.53 21.62 -21.24
N LYS A 182 -4.85 21.59 -22.55
CA LYS A 182 -4.76 22.77 -23.43
C LYS A 182 -5.86 23.75 -23.05
N GLU A 183 -5.59 25.04 -23.17
CA GLU A 183 -6.58 26.09 -22.98
C GLU A 183 -7.83 25.82 -23.84
N GLY A 184 -9.01 25.81 -23.22
CA GLY A 184 -10.28 25.56 -23.87
C GLY A 184 -10.61 24.08 -24.16
N VAL A 185 -9.79 23.11 -23.69
CA VAL A 185 -10.05 21.67 -23.78
C VAL A 185 -10.14 21.06 -22.38
N ASP A 186 -11.30 20.56 -22.00
CA ASP A 186 -11.43 19.76 -20.79
C ASP A 186 -11.26 18.27 -21.11
N VAL A 187 -10.14 17.71 -20.71
CA VAL A 187 -9.80 16.29 -20.95
C VAL A 187 -10.88 15.33 -20.44
N TRP A 188 -11.65 15.72 -19.44
CA TRP A 188 -12.75 14.90 -18.91
C TRP A 188 -13.93 14.82 -19.88
N SER A 189 -14.33 15.97 -20.45
CA SER A 189 -15.51 16.06 -21.35
C SER A 189 -15.16 15.79 -22.81
N ASP A 190 -13.98 16.29 -23.25
CA ASP A 190 -13.60 16.32 -24.66
C ASP A 190 -12.69 15.14 -25.05
N GLY A 191 -12.17 14.42 -24.06
CA GLY A 191 -11.19 13.35 -24.27
C GLY A 191 -9.75 13.88 -24.36
N ASP A 192 -8.84 13.01 -24.80
CA ASP A 192 -7.39 13.25 -24.84
C ASP A 192 -6.84 12.84 -26.22
N ASP A 193 -5.80 13.53 -26.70
CA ASP A 193 -5.12 13.22 -27.96
C ASP A 193 -4.23 11.96 -27.90
N GLY A 194 -4.12 11.34 -26.72
CA GLY A 194 -3.29 10.16 -26.47
C GLY A 194 -1.78 10.41 -26.50
N LEU A 195 -1.33 11.67 -26.57
CA LEU A 195 0.09 12.06 -26.68
C LEU A 195 0.74 12.47 -25.36
N GLY A 196 0.03 12.31 -24.24
CA GLY A 196 0.59 12.57 -22.92
C GLY A 196 1.70 11.59 -22.54
N ALA A 197 2.58 12.03 -21.62
CA ALA A 197 3.64 11.19 -21.06
C ALA A 197 3.93 11.56 -19.60
N VAL A 198 4.48 10.59 -18.86
CA VAL A 198 4.96 10.74 -17.49
C VAL A 198 6.41 10.30 -17.41
N LEU A 199 7.26 11.11 -16.78
CA LEU A 199 8.63 10.72 -16.45
C LEU A 199 8.67 9.97 -15.12
N VAL A 200 9.35 8.84 -15.07
CA VAL A 200 9.45 8.01 -13.89
C VAL A 200 10.74 7.20 -13.89
N SER A 201 11.28 6.91 -12.70
CA SER A 201 12.45 6.05 -12.55
C SER A 201 12.23 4.68 -13.22
N GLU A 202 13.28 4.14 -13.87
CA GLU A 202 13.28 2.73 -14.33
C GLU A 202 13.10 1.72 -13.20
N GLN A 203 13.28 2.15 -11.94
CA GLN A 203 13.08 1.35 -10.73
C GLN A 203 11.70 1.58 -10.07
N ALA A 204 10.86 2.43 -10.65
CA ALA A 204 9.55 2.75 -10.07
C ALA A 204 8.63 1.54 -10.01
N HIS A 205 7.65 1.62 -9.12
CA HIS A 205 6.63 0.60 -9.02
C HIS A 205 5.78 0.56 -10.31
N TYR A 206 5.46 -0.64 -10.79
CA TYR A 206 4.71 -0.88 -12.04
C TYR A 206 3.35 -0.18 -12.10
N CYS A 207 2.82 0.28 -10.98
CA CYS A 207 1.52 0.97 -10.94
C CYS A 207 1.52 2.27 -11.74
N VAL A 208 2.66 2.97 -11.85
CA VAL A 208 2.78 4.19 -12.67
C VAL A 208 2.66 3.85 -14.16
N ASP A 209 3.41 2.85 -14.66
CA ASP A 209 3.28 2.33 -16.03
C ASP A 209 1.83 1.89 -16.31
N ARG A 210 1.22 1.17 -15.37
CA ARG A 210 -0.19 0.75 -15.48
C ARG A 210 -1.14 1.94 -15.56
N ALA A 211 -0.96 2.96 -14.74
CA ALA A 211 -1.79 4.18 -14.76
C ALA A 211 -1.69 4.90 -16.12
N VAL A 212 -0.48 5.07 -16.64
CA VAL A 212 -0.23 5.68 -17.96
C VAL A 212 -0.96 4.92 -19.08
N ARG A 213 -0.92 3.58 -19.04
CA ARG A 213 -1.63 2.74 -20.02
C ARG A 213 -3.15 2.83 -19.87
N ILE A 214 -3.68 2.86 -18.64
CA ILE A 214 -5.12 3.04 -18.37
C ILE A 214 -5.61 4.40 -18.88
N MET A 215 -4.80 5.45 -18.76
CA MET A 215 -5.10 6.78 -19.31
C MET A 215 -5.12 6.83 -20.85
N GLY A 216 -4.80 5.73 -21.53
CA GLY A 216 -4.83 5.64 -22.99
C GLY A 216 -3.53 6.14 -23.68
N TRP A 217 -2.46 6.44 -22.95
CA TRP A 217 -1.20 6.92 -23.51
C TRP A 217 -0.26 5.80 -23.97
N GLY A 218 -0.60 4.55 -23.64
CA GLY A 218 0.16 3.37 -24.07
C GLY A 218 1.57 3.30 -23.48
N THR A 219 2.35 2.35 -23.96
CA THR A 219 3.76 2.17 -23.54
C THR A 219 4.62 3.40 -23.82
N GLU A 220 4.35 4.07 -24.94
CA GLU A 220 5.11 5.26 -25.38
C GLU A 220 4.86 6.50 -24.51
N GLY A 221 3.83 6.47 -23.64
CA GLY A 221 3.58 7.52 -22.66
C GLY A 221 4.43 7.38 -21.38
N VAL A 222 5.27 6.35 -21.28
CA VAL A 222 6.18 6.16 -20.13
C VAL A 222 7.57 6.59 -20.51
N GLY A 223 8.05 7.69 -19.93
CA GLY A 223 9.43 8.18 -20.08
C GLY A 223 10.30 7.65 -18.94
N LEU A 224 11.08 6.59 -19.21
CA LEU A 224 11.96 6.00 -18.20
C LEU A 224 13.19 6.90 -17.99
N VAL A 225 13.47 7.22 -16.74
CA VAL A 225 14.62 8.00 -16.28
C VAL A 225 15.70 7.06 -15.77
N GLU A 226 16.91 7.18 -16.33
CA GLU A 226 18.09 6.42 -15.92
C GLU A 226 18.47 6.76 -14.46
N THR A 227 18.94 5.74 -13.74
CA THR A 227 19.31 5.85 -12.34
C THR A 227 20.82 5.82 -12.12
N ASP A 228 21.28 6.28 -10.96
CA ASP A 228 22.66 6.16 -10.48
C ASP A 228 22.94 4.73 -9.94
N ASP A 229 24.17 4.51 -9.46
CA ASP A 229 24.59 3.23 -8.85
C ASP A 229 23.80 2.90 -7.57
N ARG A 230 23.11 3.87 -6.97
CA ARG A 230 22.21 3.72 -5.83
C ARG A 230 20.74 3.62 -6.24
N HIS A 231 20.47 3.44 -7.54
CA HIS A 231 19.13 3.29 -8.11
C HIS A 231 18.21 4.50 -7.94
N ARG A 232 18.75 5.72 -7.90
CA ARG A 232 18.03 6.99 -7.80
C ARG A 232 18.05 7.71 -9.14
N MET A 233 16.96 8.40 -9.49
CA MET A 233 16.90 9.24 -10.66
C MET A 233 18.02 10.29 -10.67
N THR A 234 18.65 10.49 -11.82
CA THR A 234 19.68 11.53 -12.00
C THR A 234 19.14 12.75 -12.73
N ARG A 235 19.71 13.94 -12.49
CA ARG A 235 19.37 15.16 -13.25
C ARG A 235 19.58 14.95 -14.75
N ALA A 236 20.71 14.38 -15.15
CA ALA A 236 21.01 14.09 -16.55
C ALA A 236 20.03 13.08 -17.16
N GLY A 237 19.62 12.07 -16.39
CA GLY A 237 18.62 11.09 -16.79
C GLY A 237 17.26 11.74 -17.06
N MET A 238 16.82 12.67 -16.19
CA MET A 238 15.55 13.39 -16.37
C MET A 238 15.57 14.24 -17.65
N GLU A 239 16.64 15.02 -17.89
CA GLU A 239 16.78 15.83 -19.10
C GLU A 239 16.81 14.95 -20.37
N LYS A 240 17.54 13.84 -20.34
CA LYS A 240 17.60 12.89 -21.45
C LYS A 240 16.23 12.27 -21.74
N ALA A 241 15.49 11.88 -20.70
CA ALA A 241 14.15 11.31 -20.84
C ALA A 241 13.17 12.35 -21.41
N MET A 242 13.22 13.60 -20.94
CA MET A 242 12.40 14.70 -21.45
C MET A 242 12.62 14.89 -22.96
N LEU A 243 13.88 15.06 -23.37
CA LEU A 243 14.23 15.20 -24.79
C LEU A 243 13.82 13.99 -25.64
N ALA A 244 13.86 12.77 -25.08
CA ALA A 244 13.42 11.58 -25.77
C ALA A 244 11.89 11.57 -25.99
N MET A 245 11.11 12.04 -25.01
CA MET A 245 9.66 12.17 -25.16
C MET A 245 9.30 13.25 -26.17
N GLU A 246 9.94 14.41 -26.13
CA GLU A 246 9.75 15.48 -27.11
C GLU A 246 10.03 15.03 -28.55
N LYS A 247 11.12 14.30 -28.77
CA LYS A 247 11.48 13.73 -30.10
C LYS A 247 10.42 12.74 -30.61
N LYS A 248 9.71 12.07 -29.70
CA LYS A 248 8.57 11.18 -30.02
C LYS A 248 7.25 11.94 -30.22
N GLY A 249 7.26 13.27 -30.13
CA GLY A 249 6.05 14.09 -30.18
C GLY A 249 5.15 13.95 -28.96
N ARG A 250 5.69 13.47 -27.83
CA ARG A 250 4.96 13.31 -26.58
C ARG A 250 5.02 14.57 -25.74
N ARG A 251 3.95 14.87 -25.04
CA ARG A 251 3.84 15.99 -24.10
C ARG A 251 3.98 15.45 -22.68
N VAL A 252 5.11 15.69 -22.05
CA VAL A 252 5.31 15.33 -20.65
C VAL A 252 4.41 16.19 -19.77
N THR A 253 3.61 15.58 -18.92
CA THR A 253 2.65 16.26 -18.03
C THR A 253 3.05 16.16 -16.57
N ALA A 254 3.78 15.11 -16.21
CA ALA A 254 4.19 14.87 -14.83
C ALA A 254 5.55 14.19 -14.74
N VAL A 255 6.21 14.40 -13.61
CA VAL A 255 7.35 13.61 -13.16
C VAL A 255 7.02 12.97 -11.81
N VAL A 256 7.34 11.68 -11.65
CA VAL A 256 7.08 10.93 -10.43
C VAL A 256 8.40 10.61 -9.73
N GLY A 257 8.58 11.15 -8.51
CA GLY A 257 9.68 10.77 -7.62
C GLY A 257 9.27 9.63 -6.72
N SER A 258 10.15 8.66 -6.53
CA SER A 258 9.90 7.48 -5.67
C SER A 258 10.50 7.65 -4.28
N SER A 259 9.69 7.44 -3.25
CA SER A 259 10.12 7.46 -1.85
C SER A 259 9.47 6.27 -1.10
N CYS A 260 10.06 5.08 -1.08
CA CYS A 260 11.20 4.58 -1.83
C CYS A 260 10.80 3.54 -2.89
N THR A 261 11.76 3.15 -3.76
CA THR A 261 11.52 2.12 -4.78
C THR A 261 11.27 0.75 -4.16
N THR A 262 10.35 -0.02 -4.74
CA THR A 262 9.98 -1.36 -4.24
C THR A 262 11.10 -2.38 -4.41
N SER A 263 11.90 -2.27 -5.47
CA SER A 263 12.92 -3.26 -5.84
C SER A 263 14.17 -3.19 -4.95
N SER A 264 14.64 -1.98 -4.64
CA SER A 264 15.92 -1.73 -3.98
C SER A 264 15.81 -0.97 -2.65
N GLY A 265 14.70 -0.26 -2.41
CA GLY A 265 14.53 0.61 -1.24
C GLY A 265 15.18 1.98 -1.40
N ALA A 266 15.62 2.36 -2.60
CA ALA A 266 16.26 3.64 -2.86
C ALA A 266 15.26 4.81 -2.83
N PHE A 267 15.68 5.94 -2.25
CA PHE A 267 14.94 7.19 -2.23
C PHE A 267 15.49 8.11 -3.33
N ASP A 268 14.63 8.58 -4.25
CA ASP A 268 14.99 9.60 -5.22
C ASP A 268 15.33 10.92 -4.50
N ASN A 269 16.23 11.71 -5.08
CA ASN A 269 16.46 13.07 -4.59
C ASN A 269 15.28 13.96 -5.00
N LEU A 270 14.32 14.13 -4.09
CA LEU A 270 13.07 14.85 -4.38
C LEU A 270 13.29 16.35 -4.59
N GLU A 271 14.35 16.95 -4.07
CA GLU A 271 14.71 18.35 -4.37
C GLU A 271 15.06 18.50 -5.85
N TRP A 272 15.85 17.56 -6.41
CA TRP A 272 16.18 17.58 -7.84
C TRP A 272 14.95 17.38 -8.72
N VAL A 273 14.06 16.47 -8.31
CA VAL A 273 12.81 16.23 -9.04
C VAL A 273 11.91 17.46 -8.99
N ALA A 274 11.80 18.10 -7.84
CA ALA A 274 11.04 19.34 -7.65
C ALA A 274 11.59 20.51 -8.49
N ASP A 275 12.93 20.68 -8.52
CA ASP A 275 13.60 21.69 -9.36
C ASP A 275 13.28 21.46 -10.85
N PHE A 276 13.41 20.22 -11.29
CA PHE A 276 13.13 19.82 -12.66
C PHE A 276 11.66 20.05 -13.04
N ALA A 277 10.73 19.63 -12.16
CA ALA A 277 9.31 19.85 -12.38
C ALA A 277 8.97 21.35 -12.51
N ALA A 278 9.51 22.19 -11.62
CA ALA A 278 9.31 23.63 -11.64
C ALA A 278 9.88 24.27 -12.92
N GLN A 279 11.09 23.85 -13.34
CA GLN A 279 11.74 24.34 -14.55
C GLN A 279 10.92 24.07 -15.83
N HIS A 280 10.26 22.91 -15.90
CA HIS A 280 9.53 22.46 -17.08
C HIS A 280 8.01 22.62 -16.97
N GLY A 281 7.49 23.17 -15.86
CA GLY A 281 6.05 23.35 -15.63
C GLY A 281 5.28 22.02 -15.54
N LEU A 282 5.89 20.99 -14.95
CA LEU A 282 5.33 19.67 -14.81
C LEU A 282 4.65 19.49 -13.45
N TRP A 283 3.63 18.61 -13.40
CA TRP A 283 3.10 18.13 -12.14
C TRP A 283 4.15 17.26 -11.43
N PHE A 284 4.45 17.59 -10.20
CA PHE A 284 5.34 16.80 -9.36
C PHE A 284 4.52 15.89 -8.45
N HIS A 285 4.58 14.59 -8.71
CA HIS A 285 3.97 13.57 -7.85
C HIS A 285 5.04 12.78 -7.11
N VAL A 286 4.81 12.52 -5.81
CA VAL A 286 5.66 11.62 -5.02
C VAL A 286 4.93 10.31 -4.76
N ASP A 287 5.44 9.22 -5.36
CA ASP A 287 5.06 7.87 -4.91
C ASP A 287 5.82 7.55 -3.63
N GLY A 288 5.25 7.98 -2.53
CA GLY A 288 5.73 7.75 -1.17
C GLY A 288 5.02 6.59 -0.47
N ALA A 289 4.36 5.70 -1.24
CA ALA A 289 3.55 4.61 -0.72
C ALA A 289 4.25 3.80 0.40
N HIS A 290 5.58 3.64 0.32
CA HIS A 290 6.35 2.97 1.37
C HIS A 290 7.15 3.93 2.23
N GLY A 291 7.87 4.89 1.66
CA GLY A 291 8.87 5.69 2.37
C GLY A 291 8.38 7.04 2.89
N ALA A 292 7.22 7.58 2.45
CA ALA A 292 6.71 8.84 2.98
C ALA A 292 6.54 8.87 4.51
N PRO A 293 6.28 7.74 5.22
CA PRO A 293 6.30 7.72 6.68
C PRO A 293 7.62 8.17 7.34
N ALA A 294 8.74 8.21 6.62
CA ALA A 294 9.99 8.79 7.11
C ALA A 294 9.84 10.27 7.55
N ALA A 295 8.81 10.98 7.07
CA ALA A 295 8.47 12.34 7.51
C ALA A 295 8.17 12.45 9.02
N PHE A 296 7.71 11.37 9.65
CA PHE A 296 7.39 11.35 11.08
C PHE A 296 8.63 11.10 11.96
N SER A 297 9.78 10.75 11.37
CA SER A 297 11.04 10.52 12.10
C SER A 297 11.98 11.70 11.94
N GLU A 298 12.39 12.29 13.06
CA GLU A 298 13.43 13.34 13.08
C GLU A 298 14.77 12.86 12.49
N ARG A 299 15.06 11.56 12.59
CA ARG A 299 16.29 10.94 12.10
C ARG A 299 16.28 10.74 10.59
N HIS A 300 15.11 10.46 10.00
CA HIS A 300 14.97 10.00 8.62
C HIS A 300 14.22 10.96 7.70
N LYS A 301 13.57 12.03 8.22
CA LYS A 301 12.83 13.01 7.41
C LYS A 301 13.66 13.68 6.31
N HIS A 302 15.00 13.75 6.49
CA HIS A 302 15.92 14.30 5.49
C HIS A 302 15.89 13.55 4.14
N LEU A 303 15.49 12.26 4.15
CA LEU A 303 15.30 11.44 2.93
C LEU A 303 14.17 11.97 2.03
N LEU A 304 13.33 12.83 2.58
CA LEU A 304 12.15 13.39 1.90
C LEU A 304 12.29 14.87 1.55
N SER A 305 13.48 15.46 1.73
CA SER A 305 13.72 16.87 1.37
C SER A 305 13.27 17.16 -0.06
N GLY A 306 12.40 18.15 -0.26
CA GLY A 306 11.75 18.45 -1.54
C GLY A 306 10.33 17.91 -1.70
N MET A 307 9.87 16.97 -0.84
CA MET A 307 8.52 16.44 -0.89
C MET A 307 7.46 17.52 -0.61
N GLU A 308 7.77 18.50 0.23
CA GLU A 308 6.92 19.65 0.54
C GLU A 308 6.56 20.51 -0.69
N ARG A 309 7.29 20.31 -1.78
CA ARG A 309 7.07 21.00 -3.08
C ARG A 309 6.20 20.19 -4.03
N ALA A 310 5.83 18.96 -3.69
CA ALA A 310 5.02 18.10 -4.54
C ALA A 310 3.59 18.64 -4.70
N ASP A 311 3.00 18.48 -5.88
CA ASP A 311 1.59 18.75 -6.13
C ASP A 311 0.70 17.67 -5.54
N SER A 312 1.22 16.42 -5.48
CA SER A 312 0.55 15.31 -4.82
C SER A 312 1.53 14.29 -4.23
N VAL A 313 1.12 13.63 -3.14
CA VAL A 313 1.88 12.60 -2.43
C VAL A 313 0.97 11.43 -2.13
N ALA A 314 1.37 10.21 -2.51
CA ALA A 314 0.72 8.98 -2.09
C ALA A 314 1.48 8.38 -0.90
N MET A 315 0.75 7.92 0.15
CA MET A 315 1.33 7.29 1.33
C MET A 315 0.44 6.14 1.82
N ASP A 316 0.99 4.93 1.91
CA ASP A 316 0.23 3.76 2.38
C ASP A 316 0.29 3.63 3.90
N PHE A 317 -0.82 3.85 4.56
CA PHE A 317 -0.96 3.56 6.00
C PHE A 317 -0.87 2.05 6.28
N HIS A 318 -1.23 1.22 5.30
CA HIS A 318 -1.19 -0.24 5.38
C HIS A 318 0.19 -0.85 5.04
N LYS A 319 1.25 -0.05 5.03
CA LYS A 319 2.66 -0.49 4.98
C LYS A 319 3.34 -0.15 6.30
N ILE A 320 4.30 0.76 6.34
CA ILE A 320 5.06 1.07 7.56
C ILE A 320 4.18 1.53 8.74
N MET A 321 3.05 2.17 8.49
CA MET A 321 2.28 2.82 9.58
C MET A 321 1.38 1.89 10.39
N GLY A 322 1.47 0.57 10.21
CA GLY A 322 0.82 -0.42 11.06
C GLY A 322 -0.71 -0.48 10.99
N ILE A 323 -1.33 0.09 9.97
CA ILE A 323 -2.78 0.06 9.78
C ILE A 323 -3.18 -1.14 8.91
N PRO A 324 -4.25 -1.88 9.24
CA PRO A 324 -4.73 -2.99 8.42
C PRO A 324 -5.05 -2.58 6.97
N ALA A 325 -4.71 -3.44 6.00
CA ALA A 325 -4.94 -3.22 4.57
C ALA A 325 -6.44 -3.17 4.22
N LEU A 326 -6.86 -2.44 3.18
CA LEU A 326 -6.11 -1.43 2.44
C LEU A 326 -6.47 -0.04 2.98
N CYS A 327 -5.48 0.81 3.18
CA CYS A 327 -5.69 2.20 3.60
C CYS A 327 -4.52 3.04 3.08
N THR A 328 -4.79 3.99 2.19
CA THR A 328 -3.81 4.86 1.54
C THR A 328 -4.30 6.29 1.56
N GLY A 329 -3.45 7.23 1.92
CA GLY A 329 -3.68 8.66 1.74
C GLY A 329 -3.12 9.13 0.39
N LEU A 330 -3.94 9.87 -0.35
CA LEU A 330 -3.51 10.69 -1.46
C LEU A 330 -3.68 12.14 -1.05
N PHE A 331 -2.56 12.81 -0.83
CA PHE A 331 -2.49 14.20 -0.41
C PHE A 331 -2.24 15.10 -1.61
N PHE A 332 -2.87 16.26 -1.63
CA PHE A 332 -2.65 17.31 -2.61
C PHE A 332 -2.19 18.59 -1.92
N ARG A 333 -1.34 19.35 -2.60
CA ARG A 333 -0.83 20.64 -2.14
C ARG A 333 -1.94 21.64 -1.80
N GLY A 334 -3.03 21.64 -2.58
CA GLY A 334 -4.26 22.37 -2.34
C GLY A 334 -5.45 21.42 -2.35
N GLN A 335 -6.39 21.60 -1.44
CA GLN A 335 -7.56 20.72 -1.33
C GLN A 335 -8.39 20.70 -2.62
N GLU A 336 -8.50 21.84 -3.31
CA GLU A 336 -9.20 21.99 -4.60
C GLU A 336 -8.63 21.08 -5.70
N MET A 337 -7.34 20.76 -5.65
CA MET A 337 -6.69 19.90 -6.63
C MET A 337 -7.25 18.46 -6.57
N SER A 338 -7.82 18.05 -5.45
CA SER A 338 -8.44 16.73 -5.28
C SER A 338 -9.71 16.53 -6.13
N PHE A 339 -10.30 17.62 -6.66
CA PHE A 339 -11.45 17.57 -7.55
C PHE A 339 -11.08 17.49 -9.03
N LEU A 340 -9.80 17.71 -9.38
CA LEU A 340 -9.34 17.65 -10.77
C LEU A 340 -9.56 16.29 -11.46
N PRO A 341 -9.38 15.13 -10.78
CA PRO A 341 -9.50 13.83 -11.45
C PRO A 341 -10.87 13.56 -12.03
N PHE A 342 -11.94 14.05 -11.37
CA PHE A 342 -13.31 13.69 -11.69
C PHE A 342 -14.23 14.90 -11.74
N THR A 343 -15.09 14.96 -12.75
CA THR A 343 -16.15 15.95 -12.88
C THR A 343 -17.37 15.25 -13.45
N GLN A 344 -18.29 14.86 -12.60
CA GLN A 344 -19.50 14.17 -13.05
C GLN A 344 -20.73 14.75 -12.35
N SER A 345 -21.84 14.80 -13.07
CA SER A 345 -23.15 15.09 -12.52
C SER A 345 -23.83 13.77 -12.15
N ALA A 346 -24.45 13.72 -10.98
CA ALA A 346 -25.24 12.59 -10.51
C ALA A 346 -26.43 13.12 -9.70
N GLU A 347 -27.49 13.51 -10.40
CA GLU A 347 -28.68 14.18 -9.85
C GLU A 347 -29.31 13.44 -8.66
N TYR A 348 -29.12 12.12 -8.58
CA TYR A 348 -29.65 11.28 -7.49
C TYR A 348 -28.74 11.25 -6.23
N LEU A 349 -27.50 11.80 -6.31
CA LEU A 349 -26.52 11.79 -5.20
C LEU A 349 -26.20 13.19 -4.67
N TRP A 350 -26.10 14.20 -5.55
CA TRP A 350 -25.75 15.57 -5.20
C TRP A 350 -26.32 16.58 -6.19
N SER A 351 -26.45 17.83 -5.75
CA SER A 351 -26.85 18.96 -6.60
C SER A 351 -25.66 19.49 -7.40
N ASP A 352 -25.91 20.15 -8.52
CA ASP A 352 -24.93 20.89 -9.32
C ASP A 352 -24.55 22.22 -8.63
N ALA A 353 -24.17 22.18 -7.35
CA ALA A 353 -23.78 23.37 -6.58
C ALA A 353 -22.41 23.89 -7.07
N GLU A 354 -22.28 25.22 -7.19
CA GLU A 354 -21.03 25.89 -7.53
C GLU A 354 -19.94 25.69 -6.46
N ASP A 355 -20.33 25.43 -5.20
CA ASP A 355 -19.41 25.15 -4.10
C ASP A 355 -18.87 23.72 -4.16
N PRO A 356 -17.54 23.53 -4.02
CA PRO A 356 -16.95 22.20 -3.89
C PRO A 356 -17.43 21.59 -2.56
N GLU A 357 -18.38 20.69 -2.64
CA GLU A 357 -18.93 19.95 -1.49
C GLU A 357 -17.86 18.95 -1.00
N TRP A 358 -16.92 19.44 -0.19
CA TRP A 358 -15.78 18.63 0.31
C TRP A 358 -16.24 17.37 1.03
N TRP A 359 -17.45 17.35 1.56
CA TRP A 359 -18.06 16.23 2.30
C TRP A 359 -18.61 15.10 1.40
N ASN A 360 -18.77 15.35 0.09
CA ASN A 360 -19.26 14.38 -0.88
C ASN A 360 -18.07 13.72 -1.60
N PHE A 361 -17.49 12.68 -0.98
CA PHE A 361 -16.28 12.03 -1.48
C PHE A 361 -16.43 11.41 -2.88
N GLY A 362 -17.66 10.99 -3.27
CA GLY A 362 -17.92 10.52 -4.63
C GLY A 362 -17.54 11.50 -5.74
N LYS A 363 -17.41 12.80 -5.42
CA LYS A 363 -16.90 13.83 -6.36
C LYS A 363 -15.37 13.81 -6.50
N ARG A 364 -14.63 13.18 -5.58
CA ARG A 364 -13.17 13.24 -5.48
C ARG A 364 -12.49 11.89 -5.55
N THR A 365 -13.24 10.79 -5.41
CA THR A 365 -12.71 9.42 -5.39
C THR A 365 -13.08 8.67 -6.65
N PHE A 366 -12.23 7.74 -7.04
CA PHE A 366 -12.53 6.82 -8.15
C PHE A 366 -13.67 5.87 -7.79
N GLU A 367 -13.73 5.44 -6.53
CA GLU A 367 -14.82 4.61 -6.02
C GLU A 367 -16.06 5.46 -5.78
N CYS A 368 -17.24 4.96 -6.17
CA CYS A 368 -18.50 5.61 -5.82
C CYS A 368 -18.69 5.63 -4.29
N THR A 369 -18.36 4.54 -3.63
CA THR A 369 -18.38 4.43 -2.16
C THR A 369 -17.16 3.70 -1.65
N LYS A 370 -16.73 4.01 -0.43
CA LYS A 370 -15.59 3.38 0.23
C LYS A 370 -15.88 3.09 1.70
N ARG A 371 -15.07 2.22 2.31
CA ARG A 371 -15.15 1.90 3.73
C ARG A 371 -14.79 3.09 4.62
N MET A 372 -15.08 2.99 5.92
CA MET A 372 -14.70 3.94 6.97
C MET A 372 -13.18 3.89 7.23
N LEU A 373 -12.37 4.32 6.26
CA LEU A 373 -10.90 4.27 6.36
C LEU A 373 -10.37 5.26 7.38
N SER A 374 -11.02 6.42 7.53
CA SER A 374 -10.62 7.47 8.46
C SER A 374 -10.61 7.00 9.91
N THR A 375 -11.56 6.16 10.31
CA THR A 375 -11.63 5.61 11.68
C THR A 375 -10.40 4.77 12.02
N ARG A 376 -9.82 4.05 11.06
CA ARG A 376 -8.58 3.26 11.26
C ARG A 376 -7.37 4.13 11.55
N VAL A 377 -7.27 5.26 10.85
CA VAL A 377 -6.18 6.24 11.03
C VAL A 377 -6.38 7.00 12.34
N ALA A 378 -7.61 7.48 12.61
CA ALA A 378 -7.95 8.18 13.83
C ALA A 378 -7.66 7.35 15.08
N ALA A 379 -8.01 6.06 15.08
CA ALA A 379 -7.82 5.18 16.23
C ALA A 379 -6.34 5.07 16.65
N VAL A 380 -5.41 5.01 15.68
CA VAL A 380 -3.96 5.00 15.99
C VAL A 380 -3.51 6.32 16.62
N LEU A 381 -4.02 7.45 16.09
CA LEU A 381 -3.70 8.78 16.61
C LEU A 381 -4.28 9.02 18.01
N GLU A 382 -5.48 8.51 18.27
CA GLU A 382 -6.15 8.64 19.59
C GLU A 382 -5.46 7.77 20.65
N GLU A 383 -5.07 6.53 20.30
CA GLU A 383 -4.49 5.59 21.26
C GLU A 383 -3.01 5.89 21.54
N TYR A 384 -2.23 6.22 20.51
CA TYR A 384 -0.76 6.29 20.61
C TYR A 384 -0.18 7.67 20.31
N GLY A 385 -0.97 8.60 19.79
CA GLY A 385 -0.44 9.87 19.25
C GLY A 385 0.33 9.71 17.94
N PRO A 386 0.68 10.83 17.27
CA PRO A 386 1.42 10.79 16.00
C PRO A 386 2.87 10.33 16.14
N GLU A 387 3.44 10.38 17.33
CA GLU A 387 4.84 10.00 17.65
C GLU A 387 5.10 8.53 17.39
N ILE A 388 4.06 7.67 17.49
CA ILE A 388 4.17 6.23 17.26
C ILE A 388 4.74 5.91 15.88
N TRP A 389 4.40 6.69 14.86
CA TRP A 389 4.87 6.47 13.50
C TRP A 389 6.36 6.79 13.35
N GLY A 390 6.85 7.84 14.01
CA GLY A 390 8.28 8.15 14.06
C GLY A 390 9.09 7.05 14.75
N VAL A 391 8.60 6.58 15.90
CA VAL A 391 9.22 5.47 16.65
C VAL A 391 9.25 4.18 15.82
N LEU A 392 8.15 3.90 15.11
CA LEU A 392 8.06 2.72 14.25
C LEU A 392 9.03 2.81 13.07
N VAL A 393 9.12 3.95 12.40
CA VAL A 393 10.09 4.20 11.32
C VAL A 393 11.52 4.01 11.83
N ASP A 394 11.87 4.64 12.95
CA ASP A 394 13.23 4.52 13.55
C ASP A 394 13.58 3.06 13.84
N ARG A 395 12.62 2.29 14.40
CA ARG A 395 12.83 0.86 14.67
C ARG A 395 13.04 0.06 13.40
N LEU A 396 12.15 0.21 12.39
CA LEU A 396 12.20 -0.59 11.17
C LEU A 396 13.43 -0.26 10.31
N PHE A 397 13.79 1.02 10.20
CA PHE A 397 15.00 1.42 9.46
C PHE A 397 16.27 0.97 10.19
N GLY A 398 16.27 1.03 11.53
CA GLY A 398 17.36 0.47 12.33
C GLY A 398 17.54 -1.04 12.15
N LEU A 399 16.44 -1.80 11.98
CA LEU A 399 16.54 -3.23 11.65
C LEU A 399 17.15 -3.44 10.26
N GLY A 400 16.82 -2.59 9.27
CA GLY A 400 17.47 -2.63 7.96
C GLY A 400 18.98 -2.44 8.03
N GLN A 401 19.44 -1.46 8.79
CA GLN A 401 20.87 -1.22 9.02
C GLN A 401 21.54 -2.39 9.74
N ALA A 402 20.90 -2.91 10.80
CA ALA A 402 21.44 -4.05 11.55
C ALA A 402 21.59 -5.32 10.67
N LEU A 403 20.63 -5.62 9.80
CA LEU A 403 20.78 -6.73 8.86
C LEU A 403 21.91 -6.49 7.87
N ALA A 404 22.06 -5.28 7.34
CA ALA A 404 23.14 -4.93 6.43
C ALA A 404 24.52 -5.11 7.11
N GLU A 405 24.66 -4.68 8.36
CA GLU A 405 25.90 -4.88 9.15
C GLU A 405 26.23 -6.36 9.34
N LEU A 406 25.24 -7.20 9.67
CA LEU A 406 25.43 -8.66 9.79
C LEU A 406 25.91 -9.29 8.47
N ILE A 407 25.37 -8.83 7.33
CA ILE A 407 25.78 -9.28 6.00
C ILE A 407 27.22 -8.87 5.70
N VAL A 408 27.59 -7.60 5.97
CA VAL A 408 28.96 -7.09 5.74
C VAL A 408 29.97 -7.80 6.59
N GLN A 409 29.66 -8.11 7.85
CA GLN A 409 30.53 -8.89 8.75
C GLN A 409 30.82 -10.29 8.21
N ARG A 410 29.89 -10.88 7.43
CA ARG A 410 30.02 -12.20 6.80
C ARG A 410 30.55 -12.15 5.36
N SER A 411 31.04 -11.01 4.88
CA SER A 411 31.48 -10.82 3.47
C SER A 411 32.56 -11.82 3.03
N LYS A 412 33.48 -12.17 3.93
CA LYS A 412 34.54 -13.16 3.66
C LYS A 412 34.02 -14.58 3.40
N ALA A 413 32.79 -14.88 3.83
CA ALA A 413 32.11 -16.17 3.59
C ALA A 413 31.30 -16.18 2.30
N GLY A 414 31.33 -15.12 1.48
CA GLY A 414 30.61 -15.02 0.22
C GLY A 414 29.32 -14.22 0.28
N TRP A 415 29.03 -13.55 1.39
CA TRP A 415 27.89 -12.65 1.49
C TRP A 415 28.16 -11.32 0.79
N GLN A 416 27.18 -10.81 0.07
CA GLN A 416 27.26 -9.56 -0.66
C GLN A 416 26.02 -8.72 -0.38
N LEU A 417 26.22 -7.47 0.03
CA LEU A 417 25.18 -6.46 0.11
C LEU A 417 25.04 -5.77 -1.26
N ALA A 418 23.82 -5.59 -1.76
CA ALA A 418 23.61 -4.92 -3.03
C ALA A 418 23.94 -3.44 -2.97
N MET A 419 23.52 -2.81 -1.89
CA MET A 419 23.74 -1.40 -1.55
C MET A 419 23.46 -1.19 -0.07
N GLU A 420 24.03 -0.15 0.52
CA GLU A 420 23.68 0.25 1.87
C GLU A 420 22.22 0.70 1.94
N PRO A 421 21.37 0.11 2.80
CA PRO A 421 19.95 0.45 2.85
C PRO A 421 19.72 1.84 3.42
N GLU A 422 18.84 2.62 2.80
CA GLU A 422 18.37 3.91 3.32
C GLU A 422 17.16 3.74 4.24
N GLY A 423 16.50 2.57 4.19
CA GLY A 423 15.33 2.22 4.99
C GLY A 423 15.33 0.76 5.44
N ASN A 424 14.16 0.17 5.49
CA ASN A 424 13.95 -1.20 5.98
C ASN A 424 13.96 -2.28 4.88
N ILE A 425 14.33 -1.94 3.65
CA ILE A 425 14.49 -2.88 2.54
C ILE A 425 15.97 -3.18 2.35
N VAL A 426 16.36 -4.46 2.47
CA VAL A 426 17.74 -4.91 2.35
C VAL A 426 17.83 -5.97 1.25
N CYS A 427 18.68 -5.70 0.25
CA CYS A 427 18.94 -6.61 -0.87
C CYS A 427 20.35 -7.19 -0.75
N PHE A 428 20.48 -8.51 -0.80
CA PHE A 428 21.74 -9.20 -0.58
C PHE A 428 21.82 -10.52 -1.35
N ARG A 429 23.02 -11.12 -1.40
CA ARG A 429 23.29 -12.43 -2.00
C ARG A 429 24.21 -13.20 -1.09
N TYR A 430 24.13 -14.53 -1.19
CA TYR A 430 25.10 -15.46 -0.63
C TYR A 430 25.67 -16.35 -1.75
N LEU A 431 26.94 -16.19 -2.05
CA LEU A 431 27.66 -16.90 -3.11
C LEU A 431 28.90 -17.57 -2.52
N PRO A 432 28.78 -18.78 -1.95
CA PRO A 432 29.84 -19.43 -1.17
C PRO A 432 30.94 -20.11 -2.01
N GLY A 433 30.95 -19.92 -3.31
CA GLY A 433 31.91 -20.56 -4.21
C GLY A 433 32.15 -19.77 -5.48
N ASP A 434 32.95 -20.35 -6.38
CA ASP A 434 33.21 -19.79 -7.70
C ASP A 434 32.07 -20.15 -8.65
N PHE A 435 31.48 -19.15 -9.30
CA PHE A 435 30.44 -19.30 -10.30
C PHE A 435 31.01 -18.94 -11.68
N THR A 436 30.55 -19.64 -12.72
CA THR A 436 31.07 -19.44 -14.09
C THR A 436 30.70 -18.09 -14.68
N ASP A 437 29.49 -17.57 -14.34
CA ASP A 437 28.95 -16.35 -14.87
C ASP A 437 27.75 -15.84 -14.01
N THR A 438 27.25 -14.66 -14.33
CA THR A 438 26.11 -14.05 -13.64
C THR A 438 24.84 -14.89 -13.72
N GLU A 439 24.61 -15.65 -14.78
CA GLU A 439 23.40 -16.48 -14.91
C GLU A 439 23.43 -17.65 -13.92
N ALA A 440 24.61 -18.29 -13.75
CA ALA A 440 24.82 -19.33 -12.72
C ALA A 440 24.59 -18.76 -11.30
N GLU A 441 25.11 -17.55 -11.01
CA GLU A 441 24.84 -16.86 -9.74
C GLU A 441 23.35 -16.60 -9.52
N ASN A 442 22.64 -16.15 -10.56
CA ASN A 442 21.20 -15.86 -10.53
C ASN A 442 20.38 -17.14 -10.29
N ALA A 443 20.71 -18.22 -10.99
CA ALA A 443 20.06 -19.52 -10.83
C ALA A 443 20.27 -20.07 -9.41
N PHE A 444 21.49 -20.00 -8.89
CA PHE A 444 21.79 -20.42 -7.52
C PHE A 444 20.99 -19.60 -6.49
N THR A 445 20.99 -18.27 -6.62
CA THR A 445 20.26 -17.38 -5.70
C THR A 445 18.75 -17.68 -5.72
N SER A 446 18.16 -17.90 -6.89
CA SER A 446 16.75 -18.24 -7.05
C SER A 446 16.41 -19.62 -6.45
N ASN A 447 17.26 -20.62 -6.67
CA ASN A 447 17.09 -21.97 -6.10
C ASN A 447 17.22 -21.95 -4.57
N LEU A 448 18.20 -21.19 -4.04
CA LEU A 448 18.36 -21.01 -2.59
C LEU A 448 17.13 -20.36 -1.97
N ARG A 449 16.59 -19.32 -2.60
CA ARG A 449 15.33 -18.68 -2.16
C ARG A 449 14.15 -19.66 -2.20
N GLN A 450 14.00 -20.44 -3.27
CA GLN A 450 12.93 -21.41 -3.40
C GLN A 450 13.01 -22.49 -2.31
N LYS A 451 14.22 -23.01 -2.08
CA LYS A 451 14.44 -24.01 -1.04
C LYS A 451 14.17 -23.44 0.36
N HIS A 452 14.58 -22.18 0.60
CA HIS A 452 14.26 -21.50 1.85
C HIS A 452 12.74 -21.28 2.04
N LEU A 453 12.01 -20.94 0.97
CA LEU A 453 10.55 -20.84 1.01
C LEU A 453 9.90 -22.15 1.46
N GLU A 454 10.42 -23.29 0.99
CA GLU A 454 9.85 -24.62 1.28
C GLU A 454 10.24 -25.16 2.66
N GLN A 455 11.39 -24.76 3.18
CA GLN A 455 12.00 -25.39 4.35
C GLN A 455 12.42 -24.42 5.47
N GLY A 456 12.46 -23.12 5.19
CA GLY A 456 12.89 -22.11 6.16
C GLY A 456 11.79 -21.68 7.11
N PRO A 457 12.11 -21.36 8.36
CA PRO A 457 11.14 -20.77 9.29
C PRO A 457 10.84 -19.31 9.00
N GLN A 458 11.80 -18.57 8.43
CA GLN A 458 11.64 -17.18 8.03
C GLN A 458 11.05 -17.10 6.62
N TYR A 459 10.35 -16.00 6.34
CA TYR A 459 9.89 -15.69 4.99
C TYR A 459 10.64 -14.51 4.40
N ILE A 460 11.26 -14.71 3.23
CA ILE A 460 11.95 -13.70 2.45
C ILE A 460 11.54 -13.79 0.97
N VAL A 461 11.78 -12.72 0.22
CA VAL A 461 11.51 -12.67 -1.22
C VAL A 461 12.79 -12.47 -2.03
N GLN A 462 12.65 -12.35 -3.34
CA GLN A 462 13.75 -11.97 -4.24
C GLN A 462 13.33 -10.79 -5.11
N THR A 463 14.33 -10.08 -5.63
CA THR A 463 14.18 -9.00 -6.59
C THR A 463 15.24 -9.12 -7.69
N ARG A 464 15.07 -8.37 -8.78
CA ARG A 464 16.06 -8.34 -9.87
C ARG A 464 16.32 -6.90 -10.29
N PHE A 465 17.56 -6.49 -10.33
CA PHE A 465 18.04 -5.25 -10.91
C PHE A 465 19.50 -5.38 -11.38
N ASN A 466 19.88 -4.59 -12.38
CA ASN A 466 21.21 -4.64 -13.02
C ASN A 466 21.57 -6.05 -13.51
N GLY A 467 20.59 -6.81 -14.04
CA GLY A 467 20.79 -8.18 -14.52
C GLY A 467 21.00 -9.25 -13.44
N LYS A 468 21.06 -8.86 -12.16
CA LYS A 468 21.34 -9.76 -11.02
C LYS A 468 20.07 -10.04 -10.21
N VAL A 469 19.91 -11.28 -9.75
CA VAL A 469 18.90 -11.69 -8.77
C VAL A 469 19.46 -11.49 -7.37
N TRP A 470 18.68 -10.90 -6.50
CA TRP A 470 19.00 -10.61 -5.10
C TRP A 470 17.94 -11.21 -4.19
N LEU A 471 18.34 -11.77 -3.07
CA LEU A 471 17.45 -11.99 -1.93
C LEU A 471 17.07 -10.63 -1.37
N ARG A 472 15.81 -10.48 -0.95
CA ARG A 472 15.32 -9.23 -0.40
C ARG A 472 14.54 -9.47 0.88
N CYS A 473 14.95 -8.79 1.93
CA CYS A 473 14.17 -8.62 3.15
C CYS A 473 13.51 -7.25 3.18
N THR A 474 12.29 -7.21 3.69
CA THR A 474 11.62 -5.98 4.12
C THR A 474 11.27 -6.15 5.59
N LEU A 475 12.00 -5.45 6.45
CA LEU A 475 11.88 -5.56 7.91
C LEU A 475 10.66 -4.74 8.35
N MET A 476 9.49 -5.39 8.42
CA MET A 476 8.21 -4.74 8.72
C MET A 476 7.71 -5.02 10.14
N ASN A 477 8.30 -6.01 10.82
CA ASN A 477 7.87 -6.38 12.16
C ASN A 477 8.77 -5.71 13.22
N PRO A 478 8.26 -4.81 14.05
CA PRO A 478 9.07 -4.13 15.07
C PRO A 478 9.58 -5.07 16.17
N LEU A 479 9.01 -6.28 16.28
CA LEU A 479 9.43 -7.32 17.23
C LEU A 479 10.56 -8.21 16.71
N THR A 480 11.00 -8.03 15.45
CA THR A 480 12.17 -8.73 14.90
C THR A 480 13.42 -8.32 15.68
N GLU A 481 14.24 -9.31 16.08
CA GLU A 481 15.49 -9.10 16.82
C GLU A 481 16.71 -9.53 15.99
N ALA A 482 17.90 -9.17 16.48
CA ALA A 482 19.16 -9.50 15.80
C ALA A 482 19.35 -11.01 15.63
N GLU A 483 18.91 -11.78 16.60
CA GLU A 483 18.96 -13.25 16.61
C GLU A 483 18.09 -13.86 15.48
N ASP A 484 16.94 -13.26 15.17
CA ASP A 484 16.08 -13.71 14.08
C ASP A 484 16.74 -13.51 12.71
N MET A 485 17.44 -12.37 12.56
CA MET A 485 18.21 -12.04 11.35
C MET A 485 19.45 -12.92 11.22
N ALA A 486 20.18 -13.15 12.29
CA ALA A 486 21.33 -14.04 12.29
C ALA A 486 20.93 -15.49 11.94
N ALA A 487 19.84 -15.98 12.55
CA ALA A 487 19.30 -17.31 12.26
C ALA A 487 18.83 -17.47 10.82
N LEU A 488 18.32 -16.39 10.18
CA LEU A 488 18.03 -16.38 8.73
C LEU A 488 19.29 -16.63 7.91
N LEU A 489 20.37 -15.88 8.20
CA LEU A 489 21.64 -16.02 7.46
C LEU A 489 22.24 -17.41 7.66
N ASP A 490 22.26 -17.94 8.89
CA ASP A 490 22.75 -19.27 9.23
C ASP A 490 21.95 -20.35 8.50
N ARG A 491 20.62 -20.21 8.42
CA ARG A 491 19.78 -21.16 7.68
C ARG A 491 20.04 -21.14 6.18
N LEU A 492 20.26 -19.97 5.60
CA LEU A 492 20.61 -19.83 4.19
C LEU A 492 21.98 -20.48 3.89
N GLU A 493 22.98 -20.39 4.77
CA GLU A 493 24.28 -21.06 4.65
C GLU A 493 24.10 -22.58 4.62
N VAL A 494 23.27 -23.13 5.51
CA VAL A 494 22.99 -24.58 5.54
C VAL A 494 22.31 -25.04 4.24
N LEU A 495 21.26 -24.32 3.79
CA LEU A 495 20.52 -24.67 2.58
C LEU A 495 21.37 -24.53 1.31
N ALA A 496 22.30 -23.58 1.28
CA ALA A 496 23.20 -23.39 0.15
C ALA A 496 24.07 -24.64 -0.14
N GLN A 497 24.53 -25.33 0.91
CA GLN A 497 25.27 -26.58 0.77
C GLN A 497 24.46 -27.69 0.09
N GLU A 498 23.16 -27.68 0.26
CA GLU A 498 22.24 -28.62 -0.37
C GLU A 498 21.86 -28.22 -1.81
N VAL A 499 21.90 -26.92 -2.15
CA VAL A 499 21.67 -26.43 -3.52
C VAL A 499 22.89 -26.65 -4.42
N GLN A 500 24.10 -26.69 -3.86
CA GLN A 500 25.35 -26.95 -4.58
C GLN A 500 25.57 -28.42 -4.92
N ARG A 501 24.89 -29.36 -4.27
CA ARG A 501 24.92 -30.81 -4.54
C ARG A 501 23.93 -31.18 -5.64
#